data_d74dc5c9d45aee50f9071a831a05985a
#
_entry.id   d74dc5c9d45aee50f9071a831a05985a
#
_cell.length_a   1.000
_cell.length_b   1.000
_cell.length_c   1.000
_cell.angle_alpha   90.00
_cell.angle_beta   90.00
_cell.angle_gamma   90.00
#
_symmetry.space_group_name_H-M   'P 1'
#
loop_
_entity.id
_entity.type
_entity.pdbx_description
1 polymer ?
#
loop_
_entity_poly.entity_id
_entity_poly.type
_entity_poly.pdbx_seq_one_letter_code
_entity_poly.pdbx_strand_id
1 'polypeptide(L)'
;MDKKYTIKYKLGGEVVTSNEKENNLYRLDIIEKDNRYTVTLTPKQPFEMVDFYVEFPYAFRDGDKFFGNGYQSWTKSKEWTEDEVMPSVIKLANISEFTKNIARKTSDEWMIKYSGKKGEFHSHCYTYVRNGEKVKLWGSLSEKTGYTYFKVKMAENRFYFCKDLLGKVVDSELQIFDIVYFEGTYDEVFDNYFGMWKMPETRKGAMSGYTSWYNYFQDINEEIILRDLDALDPYKEQVNIFQIDDGYETFIGDWLDPNPAKFPKGMKHIADRVHEKGYKAGIWLAPFNCQKISRMAKEHPDWLIKDTDGKPMVGCLAWGGAYTFDIYNEEVREYLKKVFDVVLNEWGYDMVKLDFLYSQCIKPRHGKSRGEIMCDAMAFLRECVGDKLFLGCGVPIGPALGVCDACRISCDVDLIYKGQFYSRMQVSNEMLSARSAINNSIFRRHLNGRAWMNDPDVFFLRKDNLRFSDEQKYLLGRINNLCGNVLFISDNAADYDKKAGKLLKKFFTKTDEKIISAEYIHKDVIKVVSMKDGKRKAITFNLEKGCIYFDESWKKHFKNPTTKAGKGKVHPAI
;
A
#
# COMPACT_ATOMS: atom_id res chain seq x y z
N MET A 1 4.87 15.33 31.29
CA MET A 1 4.34 16.19 30.21
C MET A 1 2.83 16.27 30.34
N ASP A 2 2.27 17.49 30.27
CA ASP A 2 0.80 17.69 30.32
C ASP A 2 0.13 17.11 29.06
N LYS A 3 -0.25 15.83 29.14
CA LYS A 3 -1.03 15.17 28.09
C LYS A 3 -2.51 15.43 28.30
N LYS A 4 -3.16 15.97 27.26
CA LYS A 4 -4.61 16.16 27.24
C LYS A 4 -5.24 15.06 26.38
N TYR A 5 -6.15 14.29 26.94
CA TYR A 5 -6.92 13.29 26.18
C TYR A 5 -8.34 13.79 25.96
N THR A 6 -8.90 13.33 24.87
CA THR A 6 -10.29 13.61 24.49
C THR A 6 -10.92 12.34 23.94
N ILE A 7 -12.07 12.01 24.48
CA ILE A 7 -12.92 10.92 24.01
C ILE A 7 -14.19 11.48 23.39
N LYS A 8 -14.58 10.94 22.25
CA LYS A 8 -15.87 11.24 21.60
C LYS A 8 -16.69 9.97 21.49
N TYR A 9 -17.94 10.06 21.90
CA TYR A 9 -18.88 8.95 21.87
C TYR A 9 -20.30 9.44 21.58
N LYS A 10 -21.20 8.53 21.24
CA LYS A 10 -22.64 8.85 21.02
C LYS A 10 -23.45 8.58 22.27
N LEU A 11 -24.32 9.51 22.61
CA LEU A 11 -25.32 9.39 23.67
C LEU A 11 -26.64 9.95 23.14
N GLY A 12 -27.70 9.12 23.11
CA GLY A 12 -28.99 9.55 22.58
C GLY A 12 -28.97 9.98 21.10
N GLY A 13 -28.00 9.48 20.30
CA GLY A 13 -27.82 9.86 18.89
C GLY A 13 -26.89 11.07 18.66
N GLU A 14 -26.54 11.82 19.70
CA GLU A 14 -25.65 12.99 19.63
C GLU A 14 -24.20 12.62 19.95
N VAL A 15 -23.25 13.33 19.35
CA VAL A 15 -21.81 13.18 19.64
C VAL A 15 -21.44 14.03 20.86
N VAL A 16 -21.06 13.36 21.92
CA VAL A 16 -20.57 13.97 23.17
C VAL A 16 -19.05 13.94 23.18
N THR A 17 -18.43 15.02 23.65
CA THR A 17 -16.99 15.14 23.87
C THR A 17 -16.71 15.23 25.36
N SER A 18 -15.79 14.40 25.87
CA SER A 18 -15.36 14.40 27.27
C SER A 18 -13.84 14.36 27.39
N ASN A 19 -13.32 14.97 28.45
CA ASN A 19 -11.92 14.91 28.85
C ASN A 19 -11.76 14.20 30.23
N GLU A 20 -12.80 13.56 30.72
CA GLU A 20 -12.80 12.88 32.00
C GLU A 20 -12.18 11.48 31.88
N LYS A 21 -11.40 11.07 32.89
CA LYS A 21 -10.88 9.69 32.95
C LYS A 21 -11.95 8.68 33.36
N GLU A 22 -12.96 9.13 34.05
CA GLU A 22 -14.06 8.30 34.52
C GLU A 22 -15.35 9.12 34.61
N ASN A 23 -16.44 8.49 34.19
CA ASN A 23 -17.81 9.01 34.33
C ASN A 23 -18.80 7.83 34.48
N ASN A 24 -20.10 8.08 34.26
CA ASN A 24 -21.13 7.06 34.38
C ASN A 24 -21.09 5.99 33.27
N LEU A 25 -20.37 6.22 32.16
CA LEU A 25 -20.30 5.32 30.99
C LEU A 25 -19.02 4.49 30.96
N TYR A 26 -17.90 5.05 31.41
CA TYR A 26 -16.60 4.41 31.24
C TYR A 26 -15.59 4.82 32.33
N ARG A 27 -14.51 4.03 32.43
CA ARG A 27 -13.25 4.36 33.09
C ARG A 27 -12.10 4.17 32.10
N LEU A 28 -11.11 5.09 32.12
CA LEU A 28 -9.87 5.00 31.37
C LEU A 28 -8.70 4.70 32.30
N ASP A 29 -7.98 3.63 32.01
CA ASP A 29 -6.70 3.30 32.62
C ASP A 29 -5.58 3.70 31.65
N ILE A 30 -4.75 4.67 32.06
CA ILE A 30 -3.67 5.22 31.24
C ILE A 30 -2.34 4.93 31.92
N ILE A 31 -1.49 4.15 31.25
CA ILE A 31 -0.18 3.73 31.77
C ILE A 31 0.91 4.20 30.81
N GLU A 32 1.91 4.89 31.35
CA GLU A 32 3.12 5.27 30.63
C GLU A 32 4.33 4.71 31.39
N LYS A 33 4.94 3.70 30.82
CA LYS A 33 6.07 2.99 31.43
C LYS A 33 6.96 2.37 30.36
N ASP A 34 8.28 2.37 30.57
CA ASP A 34 9.28 1.67 29.76
C ASP A 34 9.13 1.93 28.25
N ASN A 35 9.01 3.22 27.85
CA ASN A 35 8.80 3.64 26.46
C ASN A 35 7.51 3.10 25.81
N ARG A 36 6.52 2.73 26.60
CA ARG A 36 5.21 2.24 26.14
C ARG A 36 4.10 3.09 26.75
N TYR A 37 3.14 3.45 25.94
CA TYR A 37 1.96 4.21 26.31
C TYR A 37 0.71 3.40 25.99
N THR A 38 0.00 2.97 27.01
CA THR A 38 -1.23 2.18 26.87
C THR A 38 -2.43 2.96 27.42
N VAL A 39 -3.56 2.80 26.73
CA VAL A 39 -4.86 3.30 27.16
C VAL A 39 -5.86 2.18 27.02
N THR A 40 -6.47 1.82 28.15
CA THR A 40 -7.54 0.83 28.22
C THR A 40 -8.81 1.49 28.71
N LEU A 41 -9.92 1.22 28.02
CA LEU A 41 -11.25 1.69 28.37
C LEU A 41 -12.07 0.51 28.92
N THR A 42 -12.58 0.66 30.14
CA THR A 42 -13.53 -0.27 30.76
C THR A 42 -14.92 0.37 30.72
N PRO A 43 -15.88 -0.15 29.94
CA PRO A 43 -17.24 0.39 29.91
C PRO A 43 -17.98 -0.01 31.18
N LYS A 44 -18.85 0.88 31.69
CA LYS A 44 -19.82 0.61 32.78
C LYS A 44 -21.17 0.18 32.24
N GLN A 45 -21.43 0.51 30.98
CA GLN A 45 -22.57 0.08 30.17
C GLN A 45 -22.19 0.20 28.69
N PRO A 46 -22.85 -0.53 27.77
CA PRO A 46 -22.56 -0.43 26.33
C PRO A 46 -22.80 0.97 25.78
N PHE A 47 -21.89 1.46 24.92
CA PHE A 47 -22.05 2.72 24.20
C PHE A 47 -21.24 2.73 22.89
N GLU A 48 -21.56 3.64 21.97
CA GLU A 48 -20.88 3.75 20.68
C GLU A 48 -19.78 4.83 20.73
N MET A 49 -18.57 4.44 20.40
CA MET A 49 -17.43 5.34 20.26
C MET A 49 -17.40 6.04 18.89
N VAL A 50 -16.75 7.18 18.84
CA VAL A 50 -16.49 7.93 17.61
C VAL A 50 -15.00 8.10 17.40
N ASP A 51 -14.27 8.62 18.40
CA ASP A 51 -12.88 9.02 18.27
C ASP A 51 -12.21 9.08 19.65
N PHE A 52 -10.90 8.86 19.68
CA PHE A 52 -10.08 9.10 20.85
C PHE A 52 -8.75 9.71 20.46
N TYR A 53 -8.33 10.77 21.12
CA TYR A 53 -7.02 11.33 20.88
C TYR A 53 -6.35 11.87 22.16
N VAL A 54 -5.02 11.87 22.12
CA VAL A 54 -4.16 12.46 23.15
C VAL A 54 -3.31 13.54 22.49
N GLU A 55 -3.37 14.74 23.02
CA GLU A 55 -2.53 15.88 22.64
C GLU A 55 -1.43 16.09 23.66
N PHE A 56 -0.21 16.36 23.20
CA PHE A 56 0.90 16.75 24.08
C PHE A 56 1.88 17.70 23.39
N PRO A 57 2.60 18.54 24.15
CA PRO A 57 3.63 19.41 23.61
C PRO A 57 4.81 18.58 23.11
N TYR A 58 5.32 18.91 21.94
CA TYR A 58 6.54 18.36 21.37
C TYR A 58 7.36 19.49 20.74
N ALA A 59 8.54 19.77 21.28
CA ALA A 59 9.42 20.82 20.78
C ALA A 59 10.11 20.38 19.48
N PHE A 60 9.56 20.80 18.35
CA PHE A 60 10.20 20.64 17.06
C PHE A 60 11.43 21.56 16.97
N ARG A 61 12.49 21.08 16.34
CA ARG A 61 13.75 21.77 16.16
C ARG A 61 13.94 22.09 14.69
N ASP A 62 14.75 23.10 14.40
CA ASP A 62 15.17 23.36 13.04
C ASP A 62 15.80 22.10 12.40
N GLY A 63 15.40 21.80 11.18
CA GLY A 63 15.83 20.60 10.45
C GLY A 63 15.08 19.30 10.80
N ASP A 64 14.13 19.32 11.75
CA ASP A 64 13.26 18.17 12.02
C ASP A 64 12.42 17.81 10.79
N LYS A 65 12.36 16.51 10.47
CA LYS A 65 11.54 15.95 9.39
C LYS A 65 10.55 14.97 9.99
N PHE A 66 9.27 15.22 9.77
CA PHE A 66 8.20 14.32 10.20
C PHE A 66 7.89 13.30 9.10
N PHE A 67 7.91 12.02 9.43
CA PHE A 67 7.53 10.96 8.50
C PHE A 67 6.02 10.76 8.48
N GLY A 68 5.40 11.06 7.34
CA GLY A 68 4.02 10.72 7.05
C GLY A 68 3.94 9.37 6.34
N ASN A 69 3.59 8.29 7.07
CA ASN A 69 3.23 7.02 6.47
C ASN A 69 1.79 7.13 5.93
N GLY A 70 1.60 6.89 4.66
CA GLY A 70 0.29 6.94 4.03
C GLY A 70 -0.64 5.83 4.55
N TYR A 71 -1.93 6.07 4.50
CA TYR A 71 -2.99 5.21 5.01
C TYR A 71 -2.94 3.79 4.46
N GLN A 72 -2.84 3.68 3.14
CA GLN A 72 -2.80 2.41 2.45
C GLN A 72 -1.55 2.26 1.57
N SER A 73 -1.37 1.10 0.98
CA SER A 73 -0.22 0.77 0.12
C SER A 73 0.00 1.81 -1.00
N TRP A 74 -1.05 2.39 -1.56
CA TRP A 74 -0.97 3.37 -2.66
C TRP A 74 -0.67 4.80 -2.20
N THR A 75 -0.98 5.13 -0.94
CA THR A 75 -0.84 6.50 -0.44
C THR A 75 0.64 6.90 -0.31
N LYS A 76 0.96 8.11 -0.73
CA LYS A 76 2.32 8.67 -0.67
C LYS A 76 2.85 8.69 0.76
N SER A 77 4.07 8.20 0.93
CA SER A 77 4.84 8.30 2.16
C SER A 77 6.11 9.08 1.94
N LYS A 78 6.41 10.02 2.81
CA LYS A 78 7.67 10.80 2.76
C LYS A 78 7.98 11.47 4.09
N GLU A 79 9.18 11.99 4.21
CA GLU A 79 9.54 12.96 5.24
C GLU A 79 9.08 14.35 4.83
N TRP A 80 8.34 15.01 5.71
CA TRP A 80 7.80 16.35 5.54
C TRP A 80 8.56 17.36 6.41
N THR A 81 8.79 18.55 5.87
CA THR A 81 9.38 19.68 6.58
C THR A 81 8.31 20.74 6.89
N GLU A 82 8.57 21.61 7.85
CA GLU A 82 7.60 22.60 8.37
C GLU A 82 7.02 23.53 7.28
N ASP A 83 7.77 23.81 6.24
CA ASP A 83 7.36 24.69 5.14
C ASP A 83 6.53 24.02 4.05
N GLU A 84 6.32 22.69 4.13
CA GLU A 84 5.54 21.91 3.18
C GLU A 84 4.06 21.79 3.57
N VAL A 85 3.23 21.45 2.59
CA VAL A 85 1.79 21.17 2.75
C VAL A 85 1.50 19.75 2.27
N MET A 86 0.82 18.96 3.09
CA MET A 86 0.34 17.64 2.70
C MET A 86 -0.91 17.79 1.83
N PRO A 87 -0.89 17.34 0.55
CA PRO A 87 -2.06 17.43 -0.32
C PRO A 87 -3.11 16.39 0.05
N SER A 88 -4.39 16.76 -0.08
CA SER A 88 -5.53 15.84 0.05
C SER A 88 -5.49 14.74 -1.01
N VAL A 89 -5.94 13.52 -0.66
CA VAL A 89 -6.03 12.40 -1.63
C VAL A 89 -7.19 12.58 -2.60
N ILE A 90 -8.24 13.33 -2.23
CA ILE A 90 -9.47 13.47 -3.03
C ILE A 90 -9.57 14.79 -3.80
N LYS A 91 -8.55 15.64 -3.78
CA LYS A 91 -8.62 16.97 -4.39
C LYS A 91 -9.01 16.95 -5.88
N LEU A 92 -8.64 15.89 -6.59
CA LEU A 92 -9.00 15.69 -8.00
C LEU A 92 -10.35 14.97 -8.19
N ALA A 93 -10.89 14.34 -7.15
CA ALA A 93 -12.18 13.64 -7.21
C ALA A 93 -13.38 14.61 -7.20
N ASN A 94 -13.16 15.92 -7.08
CA ASN A 94 -14.19 16.97 -7.12
C ASN A 94 -14.88 17.13 -8.48
N ILE A 95 -14.73 16.17 -9.41
CA ILE A 95 -15.39 16.16 -10.73
C ILE A 95 -16.91 15.94 -10.56
N SER A 96 -17.31 15.12 -9.59
CA SER A 96 -18.71 14.89 -9.24
C SER A 96 -18.87 14.53 -7.77
N GLU A 97 -20.05 14.73 -7.18
CA GLU A 97 -20.32 14.29 -5.79
C GLU A 97 -20.22 12.76 -5.67
N PHE A 98 -20.50 12.01 -6.72
CA PHE A 98 -20.38 10.56 -6.75
C PHE A 98 -18.90 10.13 -6.59
N THR A 99 -17.99 10.64 -7.41
CA THR A 99 -16.55 10.32 -7.33
C THR A 99 -15.94 10.79 -6.01
N LYS A 100 -16.35 11.95 -5.51
CA LYS A 100 -15.93 12.49 -4.22
C LYS A 100 -16.36 11.62 -3.04
N ASN A 101 -17.60 11.14 -3.05
CA ASN A 101 -18.10 10.27 -1.99
C ASN A 101 -17.40 8.91 -1.97
N ILE A 102 -17.06 8.34 -3.14
CA ILE A 102 -16.30 7.09 -3.20
C ILE A 102 -14.86 7.34 -2.73
N ALA A 103 -14.19 8.36 -3.23
CA ALA A 103 -12.83 8.68 -2.82
C ALA A 103 -12.73 8.91 -1.29
N ARG A 104 -13.72 9.56 -0.68
CA ARG A 104 -13.80 9.68 0.78
C ARG A 104 -13.91 8.33 1.50
N LYS A 105 -14.64 7.37 0.94
CA LYS A 105 -14.83 6.05 1.55
C LYS A 105 -13.58 5.18 1.45
N THR A 106 -12.78 5.34 0.41
CA THR A 106 -11.62 4.50 0.08
C THR A 106 -10.28 5.07 0.54
N SER A 107 -10.27 6.36 0.93
CA SER A 107 -9.11 7.06 1.48
C SER A 107 -9.27 7.30 2.99
N ASP A 108 -8.33 8.01 3.61
CA ASP A 108 -8.40 8.40 5.01
C ASP A 108 -9.19 9.71 5.27
N GLU A 109 -9.72 10.34 4.23
CA GLU A 109 -10.46 11.61 4.38
C GLU A 109 -11.84 11.47 5.06
N TRP A 110 -12.29 10.27 5.28
CA TRP A 110 -13.46 10.01 6.13
C TRP A 110 -13.13 10.12 7.64
N MET A 111 -11.85 9.98 8.05
CA MET A 111 -11.43 10.12 9.44
C MET A 111 -10.55 11.36 9.67
N ILE A 112 -9.78 11.81 8.68
CA ILE A 112 -8.84 12.92 8.80
C ILE A 112 -9.21 14.05 7.84
N LYS A 113 -9.52 15.22 8.40
CA LYS A 113 -9.66 16.42 7.59
C LYS A 113 -8.27 17.00 7.30
N TYR A 114 -7.90 17.04 6.03
CA TYR A 114 -6.65 17.68 5.60
C TYR A 114 -6.73 19.20 5.79
N SER A 115 -5.82 19.76 6.56
CA SER A 115 -5.84 21.18 6.90
C SER A 115 -5.46 22.08 5.74
N GLY A 116 -4.60 21.59 4.83
CA GLY A 116 -4.02 22.38 3.76
C GLY A 116 -3.02 23.43 4.24
N LYS A 117 -2.61 23.39 5.51
CA LYS A 117 -1.64 24.32 6.11
C LYS A 117 -0.25 23.72 6.12
N LYS A 118 0.76 24.61 6.11
CA LYS A 118 2.16 24.22 6.28
C LYS A 118 2.40 23.65 7.67
N GLY A 119 3.27 22.64 7.76
CA GLY A 119 3.68 22.03 9.02
C GLY A 119 2.60 21.22 9.72
N GLU A 120 1.43 21.02 9.11
CA GLU A 120 0.37 20.15 9.64
C GLU A 120 0.30 18.85 8.85
N PHE A 121 0.70 17.75 9.49
CA PHE A 121 0.84 16.43 8.87
C PHE A 121 0.20 15.34 9.70
N HIS A 122 0.00 14.17 9.06
CA HIS A 122 -0.40 12.95 9.76
C HIS A 122 0.31 11.71 9.20
N SER A 123 0.24 10.62 9.95
CA SER A 123 0.89 9.35 9.65
C SER A 123 0.08 8.20 10.22
N HIS A 124 -0.04 7.10 9.51
CA HIS A 124 -0.82 5.93 9.92
C HIS A 124 0.06 4.82 10.50
N CYS A 125 -0.42 4.15 11.55
CA CYS A 125 0.17 3.00 12.21
C CYS A 125 1.49 3.29 12.94
N TYR A 126 2.42 3.99 12.33
CA TYR A 126 3.68 4.46 12.93
C TYR A 126 4.14 5.76 12.28
N THR A 127 5.00 6.47 13.01
CA THR A 127 5.65 7.68 12.51
C THR A 127 7.02 7.85 13.15
N TYR A 128 7.84 8.73 12.58
CA TYR A 128 9.05 9.20 13.23
C TYR A 128 9.31 10.68 12.97
N VAL A 129 10.09 11.26 13.88
CA VAL A 129 10.75 12.57 13.67
C VAL A 129 12.25 12.30 13.56
N ARG A 130 12.85 12.76 12.47
CA ARG A 130 14.29 12.61 12.20
C ARG A 130 14.99 13.96 12.15
N ASN A 131 16.13 14.05 12.83
CA ASN A 131 17.07 15.17 12.72
C ASN A 131 18.48 14.60 12.55
N GLY A 132 19.08 14.85 11.39
CA GLY A 132 20.35 14.20 11.02
C GLY A 132 20.21 12.67 10.99
N GLU A 133 21.04 11.98 11.77
CA GLU A 133 21.03 10.51 11.90
C GLU A 133 20.11 10.03 13.04
N LYS A 134 19.66 10.93 13.92
CA LYS A 134 18.80 10.58 15.06
C LYS A 134 17.35 10.47 14.62
N VAL A 135 16.71 9.38 14.99
CA VAL A 135 15.31 9.07 14.72
C VAL A 135 14.59 8.80 16.04
N LYS A 136 13.43 9.44 16.20
CA LYS A 136 12.46 9.16 17.27
C LYS A 136 11.23 8.57 16.65
N LEU A 137 10.94 7.31 16.94
CA LEU A 137 9.83 6.55 16.36
C LEU A 137 8.73 6.34 17.39
N TRP A 138 7.48 6.52 16.98
CA TRP A 138 6.27 6.08 17.68
C TRP A 138 5.54 5.08 16.79
N GLY A 139 5.23 3.91 17.33
CA GLY A 139 4.56 2.83 16.60
C GLY A 139 3.42 2.22 17.40
N SER A 140 2.30 1.97 16.73
CA SER A 140 1.13 1.30 17.30
C SER A 140 1.31 -0.22 17.27
N LEU A 141 0.86 -0.88 18.33
CA LEU A 141 0.70 -2.33 18.42
C LEU A 141 -0.78 -2.73 18.55
N SER A 142 -1.70 -1.75 18.50
CA SER A 142 -3.14 -1.93 18.75
C SER A 142 -4.02 -1.76 17.50
N GLU A 143 -3.49 -2.03 16.30
CA GLU A 143 -4.25 -1.87 15.04
C GLU A 143 -5.54 -2.72 14.97
N LYS A 144 -5.58 -3.83 15.71
CA LYS A 144 -6.76 -4.72 15.78
C LYS A 144 -7.99 -4.09 16.45
N THR A 145 -7.83 -2.96 17.14
CA THR A 145 -8.94 -2.27 17.82
C THR A 145 -9.41 -0.99 17.12
N GLY A 146 -8.84 -0.69 15.97
CA GLY A 146 -9.13 0.48 15.15
C GLY A 146 -7.86 1.08 14.56
N TYR A 147 -7.98 1.98 13.60
CA TYR A 147 -6.82 2.65 13.01
C TYR A 147 -6.17 3.61 14.00
N THR A 148 -4.87 3.43 14.23
CA THR A 148 -4.06 4.42 14.94
C THR A 148 -3.40 5.36 13.94
N TYR A 149 -3.49 6.65 14.20
CA TYR A 149 -2.79 7.65 13.42
C TYR A 149 -2.19 8.74 14.31
N PHE A 150 -1.11 9.34 13.81
CA PHE A 150 -0.36 10.38 14.49
C PHE A 150 -0.56 11.68 13.74
N LYS A 151 -0.71 12.80 14.45
CA LYS A 151 -0.77 14.12 13.83
C LYS A 151 0.24 15.06 14.47
N VAL A 152 0.72 16.01 13.68
CA VAL A 152 1.58 17.10 14.16
C VAL A 152 1.09 18.44 13.65
N LYS A 153 1.36 19.46 14.46
CA LYS A 153 1.32 20.85 14.10
C LYS A 153 2.66 21.45 14.51
N MET A 154 3.62 21.45 13.58
CA MET A 154 5.02 21.77 13.89
C MET A 154 5.17 23.19 14.43
N ALA A 155 4.55 24.17 13.79
CA ALA A 155 4.60 25.58 14.24
C ALA A 155 3.96 25.81 15.62
N GLU A 156 3.02 24.96 16.05
CA GLU A 156 2.38 25.04 17.36
C GLU A 156 3.09 24.17 18.42
N ASN A 157 4.12 23.43 18.04
CA ASN A 157 4.81 22.44 18.88
C ASN A 157 3.83 21.42 19.52
N ARG A 158 2.91 20.85 18.68
CA ARG A 158 1.90 19.88 19.10
C ARG A 158 2.07 18.56 18.39
N PHE A 159 1.92 17.47 19.17
CA PHE A 159 1.89 16.09 18.69
C PHE A 159 0.61 15.41 19.21
N TYR A 160 0.02 14.55 18.39
CA TYR A 160 -1.23 13.85 18.70
C TYR A 160 -1.11 12.36 18.43
N PHE A 161 -1.56 11.54 19.38
CA PHE A 161 -1.93 10.16 19.13
C PHE A 161 -3.44 10.13 18.92
N CYS A 162 -3.90 9.51 17.85
CA CYS A 162 -5.31 9.46 17.48
C CYS A 162 -5.73 8.02 17.17
N LYS A 163 -6.97 7.68 17.54
CA LYS A 163 -7.58 6.38 17.27
C LYS A 163 -8.95 6.58 16.63
N ASP A 164 -9.14 6.10 15.40
CA ASP A 164 -10.46 6.05 14.79
C ASP A 164 -11.28 4.89 15.38
N LEU A 165 -12.40 5.23 16.00
CA LEU A 165 -13.31 4.30 16.64
C LEU A 165 -14.75 4.48 16.16
N LEU A 166 -14.95 5.19 15.05
CA LEU A 166 -16.28 5.48 14.53
C LEU A 166 -17.08 4.18 14.32
N GLY A 167 -18.25 4.09 14.98
CA GLY A 167 -19.15 2.96 14.91
C GLY A 167 -18.78 1.77 15.79
N LYS A 168 -17.69 1.88 16.59
CA LYS A 168 -17.34 0.87 17.59
C LYS A 168 -18.32 0.89 18.74
N VAL A 169 -19.04 -0.20 18.97
CA VAL A 169 -19.79 -0.43 20.20
C VAL A 169 -18.84 -1.06 21.21
N VAL A 170 -18.73 -0.42 22.37
CA VAL A 170 -17.89 -0.90 23.47
C VAL A 170 -18.81 -1.46 24.56
N ASP A 171 -18.78 -2.77 24.73
CA ASP A 171 -19.55 -3.56 25.72
C ASP A 171 -18.63 -4.35 26.66
N SER A 172 -17.36 -4.38 26.38
CA SER A 172 -16.29 -5.06 27.12
C SER A 172 -15.03 -4.20 27.12
N GLU A 173 -14.01 -4.60 27.85
CA GLU A 173 -12.75 -3.88 27.91
C GLU A 173 -12.13 -3.69 26.51
N LEU A 174 -11.73 -2.45 26.21
CA LEU A 174 -11.14 -2.06 24.94
C LEU A 174 -9.75 -1.46 25.14
N GLN A 175 -8.72 -2.08 24.58
CA GLN A 175 -7.41 -1.46 24.48
C GLN A 175 -7.41 -0.43 23.34
N ILE A 176 -7.52 0.86 23.67
CA ILE A 176 -7.52 1.95 22.70
C ILE A 176 -6.11 2.13 22.11
N PHE A 177 -5.11 2.30 22.98
CA PHE A 177 -3.72 2.47 22.57
C PHE A 177 -2.81 1.43 23.20
N ASP A 178 -1.88 0.99 22.38
CA ASP A 178 -0.64 0.33 22.76
C ASP A 178 0.44 0.90 21.82
N ILE A 179 1.07 1.98 22.25
CA ILE A 179 2.05 2.73 21.45
C ILE A 179 3.42 2.58 22.11
N VAL A 180 4.40 2.22 21.30
CA VAL A 180 5.81 2.11 21.72
C VAL A 180 6.62 3.26 21.15
N TYR A 181 7.69 3.63 21.87
CA TYR A 181 8.63 4.68 21.50
C TYR A 181 10.05 4.12 21.44
N PHE A 182 10.77 4.46 20.38
CA PHE A 182 12.19 4.15 20.22
C PHE A 182 12.98 5.37 19.77
N GLU A 183 14.21 5.51 20.25
CA GLU A 183 15.17 6.52 19.81
C GLU A 183 16.49 5.85 19.46
N GLY A 184 17.07 6.22 18.31
CA GLY A 184 18.32 5.62 17.81
C GLY A 184 18.60 6.01 16.37
N THR A 185 19.37 5.19 15.69
CA THR A 185 19.55 5.27 14.24
C THR A 185 18.31 4.75 13.51
N TYR A 186 18.23 5.03 12.21
CA TYR A 186 17.08 4.61 11.38
C TYR A 186 16.81 3.09 11.45
N ASP A 187 17.87 2.28 11.31
CA ASP A 187 17.70 0.82 11.32
C ASP A 187 17.36 0.30 12.72
N GLU A 188 18.02 0.78 13.78
CA GLU A 188 17.75 0.36 15.16
C GLU A 188 16.30 0.56 15.58
N VAL A 189 15.73 1.74 15.29
CA VAL A 189 14.34 2.01 15.71
C VAL A 189 13.33 1.13 14.98
N PHE A 190 13.59 0.82 13.70
CA PHE A 190 12.71 -0.07 12.95
C PHE A 190 12.92 -1.55 13.26
N ASP A 191 14.15 -1.98 13.51
CA ASP A 191 14.43 -3.35 13.98
C ASP A 191 13.73 -3.60 15.32
N ASN A 192 13.79 -2.65 16.26
CA ASN A 192 13.09 -2.73 17.54
C ASN A 192 11.57 -2.74 17.36
N TYR A 193 11.01 -1.84 16.55
CA TYR A 193 9.55 -1.77 16.36
C TYR A 193 8.98 -3.02 15.68
N PHE A 194 9.55 -3.43 14.54
CA PHE A 194 9.07 -4.62 13.83
C PHE A 194 9.42 -5.93 14.54
N GLY A 195 10.44 -5.93 15.40
CA GLY A 195 10.75 -7.05 16.28
C GLY A 195 9.67 -7.35 17.33
N MET A 196 8.77 -6.38 17.61
CA MET A 196 7.62 -6.59 18.51
C MET A 196 6.42 -7.26 17.82
N TRP A 197 6.45 -7.39 16.50
CA TRP A 197 5.39 -8.00 15.71
C TRP A 197 5.71 -9.46 15.37
N LYS A 198 4.69 -10.31 15.30
CA LYS A 198 4.81 -11.64 14.71
C LYS A 198 4.68 -11.52 13.19
N MET A 199 5.82 -11.48 12.49
CA MET A 199 5.88 -11.34 11.04
C MET A 199 6.10 -12.68 10.33
N PRO A 200 5.57 -12.89 9.10
CA PRO A 200 5.86 -14.08 8.30
C PRO A 200 7.35 -14.21 8.00
N GLU A 201 7.93 -15.41 8.12
CA GLU A 201 9.36 -15.63 7.78
C GLU A 201 9.66 -15.46 6.29
N THR A 202 8.67 -15.65 5.43
CA THR A 202 8.72 -15.39 3.98
C THR A 202 9.16 -13.98 3.62
N ARG A 203 8.98 -12.98 4.53
CA ARG A 203 9.43 -11.59 4.34
C ARG A 203 10.91 -11.43 4.00
N LYS A 204 11.73 -12.40 4.36
CA LYS A 204 13.18 -12.43 4.09
C LYS A 204 13.52 -12.97 2.70
N GLY A 205 12.54 -13.49 1.98
CA GLY A 205 12.67 -13.99 0.62
C GLY A 205 12.80 -12.90 -0.44
N ALA A 206 12.86 -13.34 -1.68
CA ALA A 206 12.77 -12.48 -2.85
C ALA A 206 12.00 -13.18 -3.98
N MET A 207 11.25 -12.40 -4.74
CA MET A 207 10.55 -12.84 -5.94
C MET A 207 11.05 -12.02 -7.12
N SER A 208 11.43 -12.68 -8.21
CA SER A 208 11.78 -12.05 -9.48
C SER A 208 11.07 -12.75 -10.63
N GLY A 209 10.44 -11.99 -11.51
CA GLY A 209 9.67 -12.58 -12.58
C GLY A 209 8.75 -11.61 -13.31
N TYR A 210 7.59 -12.11 -13.66
CA TYR A 210 6.67 -11.47 -14.59
C TYR A 210 5.29 -11.24 -13.96
N THR A 211 4.63 -10.17 -14.38
CA THR A 211 3.19 -9.92 -14.19
C THR A 211 2.58 -9.36 -15.47
N SER A 212 1.39 -9.78 -15.86
CA SER A 212 0.82 -9.49 -17.18
C SER A 212 0.23 -8.08 -17.35
N TRP A 213 0.05 -7.29 -16.25
CA TRP A 213 -0.78 -6.08 -16.28
C TRP A 213 -0.31 -5.00 -17.27
N TYR A 214 0.89 -4.45 -17.09
CA TYR A 214 1.30 -3.19 -17.74
C TYR A 214 1.61 -3.25 -19.23
N ASN A 215 1.52 -4.39 -19.89
CA ASN A 215 1.68 -4.48 -21.33
C ASN A 215 0.34 -4.64 -22.07
N TYR A 216 -0.58 -5.35 -21.43
CA TYR A 216 -1.83 -5.76 -22.08
C TYR A 216 -3.08 -5.33 -21.31
N PHE A 217 -2.95 -4.91 -20.03
CA PHE A 217 -4.08 -4.71 -19.14
C PHE A 217 -5.00 -5.94 -19.16
N GLN A 218 -6.29 -5.75 -19.32
CA GLN A 218 -7.24 -6.87 -19.43
C GLN A 218 -7.19 -7.62 -20.77
N ASP A 219 -6.47 -7.12 -21.78
CA ASP A 219 -6.40 -7.77 -23.12
C ASP A 219 -5.39 -8.92 -23.17
N ILE A 220 -5.38 -9.77 -22.14
CA ILE A 220 -4.60 -11.00 -22.10
C ILE A 220 -5.40 -12.20 -22.62
N ASN A 221 -4.69 -13.19 -23.13
CA ASN A 221 -5.24 -14.49 -23.50
C ASN A 221 -4.17 -15.59 -23.37
N GLU A 222 -4.56 -16.86 -23.52
CA GLU A 222 -3.68 -18.02 -23.39
C GLU A 222 -2.43 -17.90 -24.29
N GLU A 223 -2.60 -17.47 -25.55
CA GLU A 223 -1.50 -17.34 -26.51
C GLU A 223 -0.46 -16.29 -26.07
N ILE A 224 -0.92 -15.09 -25.69
CA ILE A 224 -0.06 -14.00 -25.18
C ILE A 224 0.71 -14.47 -23.93
N ILE A 225 0.01 -15.08 -22.98
CA ILE A 225 0.60 -15.51 -21.71
C ILE A 225 1.66 -16.60 -21.93
N LEU A 226 1.37 -17.61 -22.75
CA LEU A 226 2.33 -18.67 -23.03
C LEU A 226 3.53 -18.18 -23.85
N ARG A 227 3.33 -17.27 -24.78
CA ARG A 227 4.41 -16.59 -25.52
C ARG A 227 5.35 -15.84 -24.56
N ASP A 228 4.80 -15.04 -23.64
CA ASP A 228 5.59 -14.26 -22.70
C ASP A 228 6.28 -15.14 -21.65
N LEU A 229 5.66 -16.29 -21.31
CA LEU A 229 6.29 -17.30 -20.46
C LEU A 229 7.51 -17.92 -21.15
N ASP A 230 7.39 -18.31 -22.42
CA ASP A 230 8.50 -18.88 -23.21
C ASP A 230 9.63 -17.87 -23.45
N ALA A 231 9.30 -16.57 -23.54
CA ALA A 231 10.26 -15.49 -23.69
C ALA A 231 11.22 -15.34 -22.49
N LEU A 232 10.90 -15.93 -21.34
CA LEU A 232 11.76 -15.91 -20.15
C LEU A 232 12.82 -17.01 -20.13
N ASP A 233 12.82 -17.98 -21.05
CA ASP A 233 13.78 -19.09 -21.08
C ASP A 233 15.25 -18.65 -21.02
N PRO A 234 15.72 -17.58 -21.69
CA PRO A 234 17.10 -17.10 -21.59
C PRO A 234 17.45 -16.54 -20.19
N TYR A 235 16.46 -16.36 -19.31
CA TYR A 235 16.58 -15.74 -18.00
C TYR A 235 16.13 -16.66 -16.85
N LYS A 236 15.91 -17.95 -17.12
CA LYS A 236 15.35 -18.93 -16.18
C LYS A 236 16.04 -18.99 -14.82
N GLU A 237 17.35 -18.73 -14.77
CA GLU A 237 18.12 -18.73 -13.52
C GLU A 237 17.83 -17.53 -12.61
N GLN A 238 17.27 -16.45 -13.17
CA GLN A 238 16.93 -15.23 -12.44
C GLN A 238 15.41 -15.12 -12.17
N VAL A 239 14.60 -15.97 -12.81
CA VAL A 239 13.13 -15.96 -12.67
C VAL A 239 12.70 -17.07 -11.71
N ASN A 240 11.83 -16.74 -10.77
CA ASN A 240 11.28 -17.74 -9.85
C ASN A 240 9.75 -17.71 -9.75
N ILE A 241 9.09 -16.74 -10.41
CA ILE A 241 7.64 -16.60 -10.39
C ILE A 241 7.11 -15.99 -11.68
N PHE A 242 5.92 -16.44 -12.10
CA PHE A 242 5.17 -15.91 -13.23
C PHE A 242 3.72 -15.68 -12.80
N GLN A 243 3.26 -14.44 -12.84
CA GLN A 243 1.94 -14.03 -12.35
C GLN A 243 1.03 -13.60 -13.48
N ILE A 244 -0.21 -14.09 -13.44
CA ILE A 244 -1.32 -13.61 -14.28
C ILE A 244 -2.07 -12.55 -13.49
N ASP A 245 -2.22 -11.35 -14.08
CA ASP A 245 -2.97 -10.23 -13.49
C ASP A 245 -4.43 -10.21 -13.98
N ASP A 246 -5.21 -9.15 -13.69
CA ASP A 246 -6.60 -8.94 -14.10
C ASP A 246 -6.82 -9.19 -15.61
N GLY A 247 -7.93 -9.81 -15.97
CA GLY A 247 -8.37 -10.02 -17.35
C GLY A 247 -8.53 -11.48 -17.75
N TYR A 248 -8.30 -12.45 -16.87
CA TYR A 248 -8.54 -13.88 -17.15
C TYR A 248 -10.00 -14.27 -16.89
N GLU A 249 -10.66 -13.66 -15.93
CA GLU A 249 -12.04 -13.89 -15.54
C GLU A 249 -13.04 -13.23 -16.49
N THR A 250 -14.27 -13.75 -16.49
CA THR A 250 -15.37 -13.16 -17.28
C THR A 250 -15.81 -11.82 -16.68
N PHE A 251 -16.01 -11.78 -15.39
CA PHE A 251 -16.32 -10.56 -14.62
C PHE A 251 -15.70 -10.62 -13.22
N ILE A 252 -15.27 -9.47 -12.72
CA ILE A 252 -14.82 -9.34 -11.33
C ILE A 252 -15.94 -9.81 -10.38
N GLY A 253 -15.59 -10.71 -9.48
CA GLY A 253 -16.54 -11.34 -8.56
C GLY A 253 -16.94 -12.75 -8.97
N ASP A 254 -16.90 -13.09 -10.26
CA ASP A 254 -17.16 -14.42 -10.79
C ASP A 254 -15.84 -15.20 -10.94
N TRP A 255 -15.10 -15.32 -9.85
CA TRP A 255 -13.68 -15.76 -9.82
C TRP A 255 -13.40 -17.15 -10.37
N LEU A 256 -14.42 -18.04 -10.39
CA LEU A 256 -14.30 -19.40 -10.87
C LEU A 256 -14.78 -19.58 -12.32
N ASP A 257 -15.09 -18.47 -13.00
CA ASP A 257 -15.54 -18.44 -14.39
C ASP A 257 -14.45 -17.75 -15.27
N PRO A 258 -13.31 -18.43 -15.58
CA PRO A 258 -12.36 -17.92 -16.56
C PRO A 258 -13.04 -17.67 -17.90
N ASN A 259 -12.66 -16.60 -18.60
CA ASN A 259 -13.22 -16.28 -19.89
C ASN A 259 -12.82 -17.34 -20.93
N PRO A 260 -13.74 -18.17 -21.44
CA PRO A 260 -13.40 -19.32 -22.32
C PRO A 260 -12.91 -18.88 -23.70
N ALA A 261 -13.22 -17.66 -24.12
CA ALA A 261 -12.69 -17.09 -25.39
C ALA A 261 -11.22 -16.68 -25.26
N LYS A 262 -10.78 -16.32 -24.05
CA LYS A 262 -9.40 -15.94 -23.76
C LYS A 262 -8.55 -17.12 -23.28
N PHE A 263 -9.11 -17.97 -22.43
CA PHE A 263 -8.43 -19.11 -21.81
C PHE A 263 -9.25 -20.40 -22.02
N PRO A 264 -9.26 -20.95 -23.25
CA PRO A 264 -10.09 -22.12 -23.61
C PRO A 264 -9.74 -23.38 -22.84
N LYS A 265 -8.50 -23.53 -22.36
CA LYS A 265 -8.06 -24.68 -21.55
C LYS A 265 -8.11 -24.42 -20.04
N GLY A 266 -8.59 -23.23 -19.64
CA GLY A 266 -8.73 -22.81 -18.24
C GLY A 266 -7.42 -22.48 -17.53
N MET A 267 -7.53 -21.97 -16.29
CA MET A 267 -6.40 -21.41 -15.56
C MET A 267 -5.47 -22.46 -14.98
N LYS A 268 -5.96 -23.70 -14.74
CA LYS A 268 -5.08 -24.81 -14.35
C LYS A 268 -4.03 -25.10 -15.42
N HIS A 269 -4.41 -25.09 -16.70
CA HIS A 269 -3.46 -25.29 -17.80
C HIS A 269 -2.34 -24.27 -17.78
N ILE A 270 -2.63 -22.99 -17.46
CA ILE A 270 -1.60 -21.95 -17.36
C ILE A 270 -0.66 -22.23 -16.18
N ALA A 271 -1.20 -22.60 -15.01
CA ALA A 271 -0.37 -22.93 -13.84
C ALA A 271 0.55 -24.14 -14.13
N ASP A 272 0.02 -25.21 -14.75
CA ASP A 272 0.80 -26.38 -15.15
C ASP A 272 1.96 -25.98 -16.08
N ARG A 273 1.72 -25.12 -17.09
CA ARG A 273 2.75 -24.63 -18.02
C ARG A 273 3.83 -23.80 -17.32
N VAL A 274 3.45 -23.00 -16.32
CA VAL A 274 4.39 -22.22 -15.50
C VAL A 274 5.27 -23.17 -14.66
N HIS A 275 4.68 -24.21 -14.06
CA HIS A 275 5.39 -25.21 -13.29
C HIS A 275 6.36 -26.05 -14.14
N GLU A 276 6.00 -26.39 -15.39
CA GLU A 276 6.89 -27.07 -16.34
C GLU A 276 8.19 -26.29 -16.61
N LYS A 277 8.15 -24.96 -16.52
CA LYS A 277 9.34 -24.09 -16.61
C LYS A 277 10.15 -24.04 -15.30
N GLY A 278 9.62 -24.61 -14.21
CA GLY A 278 10.24 -24.57 -12.88
C GLY A 278 9.94 -23.29 -12.09
N TYR A 279 8.94 -22.49 -12.50
CA TYR A 279 8.55 -21.26 -11.80
C TYR A 279 7.35 -21.51 -10.91
N LYS A 280 7.16 -20.66 -9.90
CA LYS A 280 5.91 -20.54 -9.14
C LYS A 280 4.85 -19.85 -9.99
N ALA A 281 3.62 -20.34 -9.92
CA ALA A 281 2.47 -19.70 -10.57
C ALA A 281 1.81 -18.70 -9.62
N GLY A 282 1.62 -17.46 -10.08
CA GLY A 282 0.88 -16.42 -9.37
C GLY A 282 -0.38 -16.02 -10.11
N ILE A 283 -1.43 -15.63 -9.39
CA ILE A 283 -2.69 -15.14 -9.95
C ILE A 283 -3.21 -13.95 -9.15
N TRP A 284 -3.88 -13.03 -9.84
CA TRP A 284 -4.51 -11.85 -9.25
C TRP A 284 -5.98 -12.10 -8.94
N LEU A 285 -6.47 -11.52 -7.82
CA LEU A 285 -7.89 -11.43 -7.48
C LEU A 285 -8.16 -10.10 -6.75
N ALA A 286 -9.39 -9.57 -6.90
CA ALA A 286 -9.94 -8.53 -6.04
C ALA A 286 -11.07 -9.13 -5.18
N PRO A 287 -10.76 -9.95 -4.16
CA PRO A 287 -11.68 -10.93 -3.57
C PRO A 287 -12.92 -10.31 -2.94
N PHE A 288 -12.83 -9.05 -2.53
CA PHE A 288 -13.94 -8.35 -1.89
C PHE A 288 -14.85 -7.58 -2.85
N ASN A 289 -14.54 -7.59 -4.16
CA ASN A 289 -15.25 -6.75 -5.13
C ASN A 289 -16.00 -7.61 -6.15
N CYS A 290 -17.11 -7.08 -6.66
CA CYS A 290 -17.82 -7.65 -7.80
C CYS A 290 -18.36 -6.56 -8.71
N GLN A 291 -18.25 -6.77 -10.02
CA GLN A 291 -18.88 -5.88 -11.00
C GLN A 291 -20.41 -5.93 -10.87
N LYS A 292 -21.06 -4.81 -11.13
CA LYS A 292 -22.52 -4.70 -11.10
C LYS A 292 -23.21 -5.69 -12.06
N ILE A 293 -22.51 -6.06 -13.14
CA ILE A 293 -23.00 -6.98 -14.18
C ILE A 293 -22.64 -8.44 -13.93
N SER A 294 -21.78 -8.74 -12.93
CA SER A 294 -21.39 -10.10 -12.58
C SER A 294 -22.59 -10.95 -12.15
N ARG A 295 -22.45 -12.26 -12.26
CA ARG A 295 -23.45 -13.23 -11.80
C ARG A 295 -23.64 -13.10 -10.28
N MET A 296 -22.55 -13.02 -9.52
CA MET A 296 -22.60 -12.91 -8.07
C MET A 296 -23.37 -11.67 -7.60
N ALA A 297 -23.18 -10.53 -8.24
CA ALA A 297 -23.92 -9.30 -7.87
C ALA A 297 -25.43 -9.38 -8.17
N LYS A 298 -25.83 -10.13 -9.21
CA LYS A 298 -27.24 -10.28 -9.62
C LYS A 298 -27.98 -11.34 -8.81
N GLU A 299 -27.33 -12.49 -8.58
CA GLU A 299 -27.94 -13.63 -7.88
C GLU A 299 -27.93 -13.45 -6.36
N HIS A 300 -26.92 -12.71 -5.82
CA HIS A 300 -26.70 -12.55 -4.39
C HIS A 300 -26.60 -11.07 -3.97
N PRO A 301 -27.65 -10.26 -4.17
CA PRO A 301 -27.64 -8.85 -3.75
C PRO A 301 -27.60 -8.66 -2.23
N ASP A 302 -27.91 -9.71 -1.47
CA ASP A 302 -27.82 -9.80 0.00
C ASP A 302 -26.39 -9.98 0.50
N TRP A 303 -25.46 -10.42 -0.33
CA TRP A 303 -24.04 -10.54 -0.01
C TRP A 303 -23.31 -9.19 0.04
N LEU A 304 -23.93 -8.13 -0.47
CA LEU A 304 -23.30 -6.84 -0.69
C LEU A 304 -23.45 -5.92 0.54
N ILE A 305 -22.38 -5.18 0.85
CA ILE A 305 -22.47 -4.09 1.83
C ILE A 305 -23.49 -3.07 1.33
N LYS A 306 -24.46 -2.71 2.18
CA LYS A 306 -25.55 -1.79 1.84
C LYS A 306 -25.40 -0.46 2.60
N ASP A 307 -25.86 0.62 1.98
CA ASP A 307 -26.00 1.92 2.62
C ASP A 307 -27.22 1.96 3.58
N THR A 308 -27.53 3.12 4.11
CA THR A 308 -28.67 3.32 5.00
C THR A 308 -30.04 3.12 4.33
N ASP A 309 -30.09 3.26 3.01
CA ASP A 309 -31.30 3.07 2.19
C ASP A 309 -31.44 1.63 1.69
N GLY A 310 -30.53 0.74 2.09
CA GLY A 310 -30.52 -0.66 1.67
C GLY A 310 -29.94 -0.89 0.26
N LYS A 311 -29.33 0.11 -0.36
CA LYS A 311 -28.72 -0.01 -1.69
C LYS A 311 -27.29 -0.51 -1.62
N PRO A 312 -26.84 -1.38 -2.56
CA PRO A 312 -25.46 -1.83 -2.62
C PRO A 312 -24.46 -0.67 -2.72
N MET A 313 -23.42 -0.71 -1.90
CA MET A 313 -22.38 0.30 -1.89
C MET A 313 -21.28 0.00 -2.92
N VAL A 314 -20.92 1.02 -3.69
CA VAL A 314 -19.74 0.96 -4.55
C VAL A 314 -18.50 1.10 -3.68
N GLY A 315 -17.60 0.12 -3.73
CA GLY A 315 -16.37 0.07 -2.97
C GLY A 315 -15.17 0.64 -3.71
N CYS A 316 -15.16 0.55 -5.05
CA CYS A 316 -14.10 1.15 -5.87
C CYS A 316 -14.67 1.65 -7.21
N LEU A 317 -13.90 2.50 -7.91
CA LEU A 317 -14.29 3.06 -9.23
C LEU A 317 -13.87 2.19 -10.42
N ALA A 318 -13.00 1.21 -10.20
CA ALA A 318 -12.58 0.30 -11.26
C ALA A 318 -13.79 -0.45 -11.83
N TRP A 319 -13.67 -0.89 -13.07
CA TRP A 319 -14.67 -1.68 -13.80
C TRP A 319 -16.07 -1.02 -13.88
N GLY A 320 -16.12 0.30 -13.99
CA GLY A 320 -17.38 1.06 -14.00
C GLY A 320 -18.05 1.19 -12.64
N GLY A 321 -17.31 0.94 -11.56
CA GLY A 321 -17.78 0.98 -10.17
C GLY A 321 -18.23 -0.39 -9.68
N ALA A 322 -17.38 -1.08 -8.92
CA ALA A 322 -17.67 -2.39 -8.35
C ALA A 322 -18.32 -2.29 -6.98
N TYR A 323 -19.24 -3.20 -6.68
CA TYR A 323 -19.82 -3.42 -5.35
C TYR A 323 -18.84 -4.17 -4.45
N THR A 324 -19.11 -4.16 -3.14
CA THR A 324 -18.29 -4.84 -2.15
C THR A 324 -19.08 -5.92 -1.44
N PHE A 325 -18.56 -7.14 -1.39
CA PHE A 325 -19.05 -8.24 -0.57
C PHE A 325 -18.91 -7.93 0.92
N ASP A 326 -19.86 -8.35 1.74
CA ASP A 326 -19.76 -8.26 3.20
C ASP A 326 -19.16 -9.54 3.79
N ILE A 327 -17.94 -9.48 4.32
CA ILE A 327 -17.28 -10.63 4.96
C ILE A 327 -17.97 -11.16 6.22
N TYR A 328 -18.96 -10.44 6.76
CA TYR A 328 -19.76 -10.90 7.89
C TYR A 328 -21.00 -11.70 7.45
N ASN A 329 -21.26 -11.79 6.13
CA ASN A 329 -22.19 -12.75 5.57
C ASN A 329 -21.47 -14.11 5.44
N GLU A 330 -22.05 -15.17 6.05
CA GLU A 330 -21.44 -16.49 6.07
C GLU A 330 -21.32 -17.11 4.67
N GLU A 331 -22.34 -16.92 3.82
CA GLU A 331 -22.31 -17.41 2.43
C GLU A 331 -21.19 -16.76 1.61
N VAL A 332 -20.88 -15.48 1.86
CA VAL A 332 -19.72 -14.80 1.25
C VAL A 332 -18.42 -15.48 1.69
N ARG A 333 -18.31 -15.80 2.99
CA ARG A 333 -17.11 -16.49 3.50
C ARG A 333 -16.96 -17.86 2.88
N GLU A 334 -18.04 -18.63 2.79
CA GLU A 334 -18.05 -19.96 2.14
C GLU A 334 -17.68 -19.86 0.66
N TYR A 335 -18.26 -18.90 -0.06
CA TYR A 335 -17.91 -18.63 -1.45
C TYR A 335 -16.43 -18.32 -1.62
N LEU A 336 -15.89 -17.40 -0.84
CA LEU A 336 -14.47 -17.02 -0.94
C LEU A 336 -13.54 -18.18 -0.53
N LYS A 337 -13.87 -18.96 0.51
CA LYS A 337 -13.12 -20.18 0.86
C LYS A 337 -13.06 -21.15 -0.32
N LYS A 338 -14.19 -21.36 -1.00
CA LYS A 338 -14.23 -22.19 -2.21
C LYS A 338 -13.38 -21.61 -3.34
N VAL A 339 -13.43 -20.29 -3.56
CA VAL A 339 -12.59 -19.62 -4.57
C VAL A 339 -11.12 -19.88 -4.31
N PHE A 340 -10.65 -19.66 -3.07
CA PHE A 340 -9.25 -19.88 -2.73
C PHE A 340 -8.85 -21.37 -2.79
N ASP A 341 -9.73 -22.28 -2.40
CA ASP A 341 -9.47 -23.72 -2.52
C ASP A 341 -9.27 -24.12 -3.98
N VAL A 342 -10.18 -23.73 -4.87
CA VAL A 342 -10.05 -24.01 -6.32
C VAL A 342 -8.79 -23.38 -6.89
N VAL A 343 -8.53 -22.09 -6.61
CA VAL A 343 -7.37 -21.38 -7.17
C VAL A 343 -6.05 -21.98 -6.69
N LEU A 344 -5.92 -22.24 -5.39
CA LEU A 344 -4.65 -22.63 -4.78
C LEU A 344 -4.41 -24.15 -4.84
N ASN A 345 -5.46 -24.98 -4.74
CA ASN A 345 -5.34 -26.42 -4.66
C ASN A 345 -5.72 -27.12 -5.97
N GLU A 346 -6.85 -26.75 -6.60
CA GLU A 346 -7.26 -27.42 -7.86
C GLU A 346 -6.51 -26.86 -9.08
N TRP A 347 -6.39 -25.53 -9.22
CA TRP A 347 -5.61 -24.90 -10.29
C TRP A 347 -4.10 -24.93 -10.00
N GLY A 348 -3.72 -25.01 -8.72
CA GLY A 348 -2.34 -25.20 -8.27
C GLY A 348 -1.50 -23.94 -8.19
N TYR A 349 -2.09 -22.76 -8.05
CA TYR A 349 -1.32 -21.52 -7.90
C TYR A 349 -0.58 -21.46 -6.55
N ASP A 350 0.63 -20.90 -6.54
CA ASP A 350 1.52 -20.79 -5.39
C ASP A 350 1.44 -19.44 -4.70
N MET A 351 0.95 -18.42 -5.41
CA MET A 351 0.82 -17.05 -4.95
C MET A 351 -0.49 -16.44 -5.42
N VAL A 352 -1.10 -15.67 -4.53
CA VAL A 352 -2.20 -14.75 -4.88
C VAL A 352 -1.78 -13.30 -4.65
N LYS A 353 -1.97 -12.45 -5.66
CA LYS A 353 -1.97 -10.99 -5.51
C LYS A 353 -3.41 -10.57 -5.24
N LEU A 354 -3.67 -10.08 -4.02
CA LEU A 354 -5.00 -9.67 -3.59
C LEU A 354 -5.10 -8.15 -3.55
N ASP A 355 -5.99 -7.61 -4.38
CA ASP A 355 -6.06 -6.20 -4.67
C ASP A 355 -7.37 -5.54 -4.22
N PHE A 356 -7.39 -4.20 -4.16
CA PHE A 356 -8.54 -3.39 -3.73
C PHE A 356 -9.07 -3.78 -2.34
N LEU A 357 -8.19 -4.24 -1.44
CA LEU A 357 -8.57 -4.80 -0.14
C LEU A 357 -9.23 -3.77 0.79
N TYR A 358 -8.91 -2.47 0.63
CA TYR A 358 -9.54 -1.38 1.39
C TYR A 358 -11.07 -1.33 1.23
N SER A 359 -11.64 -1.98 0.23
CA SER A 359 -13.08 -1.96 -0.01
C SER A 359 -13.89 -2.51 1.19
N GLN A 360 -13.30 -3.39 2.02
CA GLN A 360 -13.98 -3.89 3.22
C GLN A 360 -14.23 -2.81 4.28
N CYS A 361 -13.40 -1.79 4.37
CA CYS A 361 -13.54 -0.76 5.39
C CYS A 361 -14.23 0.54 4.90
N ILE A 362 -15.05 0.47 3.85
CA ILE A 362 -15.79 1.64 3.35
C ILE A 362 -16.85 2.17 4.31
N LYS A 363 -17.27 1.37 5.29
CA LYS A 363 -18.30 1.70 6.27
C LYS A 363 -18.09 0.91 7.57
N PRO A 364 -18.20 1.56 8.76
CA PRO A 364 -18.33 0.83 10.02
C PRO A 364 -19.63 0.04 10.04
N ARG A 365 -19.65 -1.14 10.64
CA ARG A 365 -20.82 -2.02 10.74
C ARG A 365 -20.63 -3.09 11.81
N HIS A 366 -21.70 -3.75 12.21
CA HIS A 366 -21.70 -4.81 13.23
C HIS A 366 -21.09 -4.39 14.57
N GLY A 367 -21.24 -3.11 14.96
CA GLY A 367 -20.62 -2.57 16.18
C GLY A 367 -19.10 -2.49 16.14
N LYS A 368 -18.50 -2.59 14.96
CA LYS A 368 -17.04 -2.55 14.76
C LYS A 368 -16.63 -1.30 13.98
N SER A 369 -15.46 -0.77 14.34
CA SER A 369 -14.80 0.29 13.60
C SER A 369 -14.27 -0.22 12.25
N ARG A 370 -13.98 0.69 11.33
CA ARG A 370 -13.41 0.34 10.02
C ARG A 370 -12.07 -0.39 10.14
N GLY A 371 -11.24 0.01 11.12
CA GLY A 371 -9.94 -0.64 11.37
C GLY A 371 -10.10 -2.08 11.85
N GLU A 372 -11.04 -2.36 12.76
CA GLU A 372 -11.36 -3.72 13.19
C GLU A 372 -11.84 -4.59 12.03
N ILE A 373 -12.77 -4.06 11.23
CA ILE A 373 -13.30 -4.77 10.06
C ILE A 373 -12.19 -5.12 9.08
N MET A 374 -11.24 -4.19 8.85
CA MET A 374 -10.12 -4.47 7.96
C MET A 374 -9.17 -5.53 8.52
N CYS A 375 -8.92 -5.53 9.82
CA CYS A 375 -8.12 -6.57 10.47
C CYS A 375 -8.81 -7.94 10.41
N ASP A 376 -10.13 -8.01 10.63
CA ASP A 376 -10.91 -9.24 10.49
C ASP A 376 -10.86 -9.76 9.04
N ALA A 377 -10.97 -8.86 8.06
CA ALA A 377 -10.89 -9.20 6.64
C ALA A 377 -9.52 -9.77 6.27
N MET A 378 -8.44 -9.15 6.75
CA MET A 378 -7.09 -9.62 6.48
C MET A 378 -6.79 -10.97 7.15
N ALA A 379 -7.27 -11.17 8.38
CA ALA A 379 -7.16 -12.45 9.08
C ALA A 379 -7.92 -13.57 8.32
N PHE A 380 -9.12 -13.28 7.85
CA PHE A 380 -9.91 -14.20 7.04
C PHE A 380 -9.22 -14.57 5.72
N LEU A 381 -8.65 -13.60 5.01
CA LEU A 381 -7.89 -13.89 3.79
C LEU A 381 -6.65 -14.75 4.09
N ARG A 382 -5.94 -14.49 5.19
CA ARG A 382 -4.80 -15.34 5.57
C ARG A 382 -5.24 -16.78 5.88
N GLU A 383 -6.40 -16.95 6.53
CA GLU A 383 -7.01 -18.29 6.72
C GLU A 383 -7.25 -18.99 5.38
N CYS A 384 -7.85 -18.27 4.41
CA CYS A 384 -8.13 -18.84 3.07
C CYS A 384 -6.86 -19.17 2.28
N VAL A 385 -5.84 -18.30 2.34
CA VAL A 385 -4.59 -18.48 1.58
C VAL A 385 -3.69 -19.57 2.20
N GLY A 386 -3.81 -19.83 3.51
CA GLY A 386 -3.01 -20.83 4.22
C GLY A 386 -1.51 -20.50 4.14
N ASP A 387 -0.69 -21.46 3.73
CA ASP A 387 0.77 -21.34 3.63
C ASP A 387 1.27 -20.82 2.27
N LYS A 388 0.36 -20.56 1.33
CA LYS A 388 0.71 -19.99 0.02
C LYS A 388 1.08 -18.52 0.14
N LEU A 389 1.78 -17.97 -0.85
CA LEU A 389 2.23 -16.59 -0.84
C LEU A 389 1.08 -15.60 -1.02
N PHE A 390 1.00 -14.62 -0.14
CA PHE A 390 0.01 -13.54 -0.16
C PHE A 390 0.70 -12.19 -0.43
N LEU A 391 0.49 -11.66 -1.64
CA LEU A 391 0.89 -10.31 -2.01
C LEU A 391 -0.30 -9.37 -1.86
N GLY A 392 -0.25 -8.46 -0.88
CA GLY A 392 -1.31 -7.48 -0.63
C GLY A 392 -1.17 -6.23 -1.50
N CYS A 393 -2.28 -5.75 -2.06
CA CYS A 393 -2.35 -4.53 -2.85
C CYS A 393 -3.64 -3.76 -2.50
N GLY A 394 -3.61 -2.42 -2.59
CA GLY A 394 -4.75 -1.60 -2.16
C GLY A 394 -5.16 -1.89 -0.71
N VAL A 395 -4.22 -2.06 0.20
CA VAL A 395 -4.44 -2.48 1.59
C VAL A 395 -3.96 -1.41 2.58
N PRO A 396 -4.76 -1.07 3.62
CA PRO A 396 -4.28 -0.27 4.75
C PRO A 396 -3.08 -0.92 5.43
N ILE A 397 -2.04 -0.13 5.70
CA ILE A 397 -0.73 -0.63 6.13
C ILE A 397 -0.78 -1.39 7.46
N GLY A 398 -1.46 -0.85 8.47
CA GLY A 398 -1.55 -1.48 9.81
C GLY A 398 -2.14 -2.90 9.76
N PRO A 399 -3.33 -3.10 9.19
CA PRO A 399 -3.95 -4.43 9.06
C PRO A 399 -3.16 -5.44 8.19
N ALA A 400 -2.26 -4.98 7.33
CA ALA A 400 -1.39 -5.86 6.53
C ALA A 400 -0.22 -6.44 7.32
N LEU A 401 0.19 -5.79 8.44
CA LEU A 401 1.31 -6.23 9.27
C LEU A 401 1.02 -7.60 9.90
N GLY A 402 1.97 -8.51 9.76
CA GLY A 402 1.86 -9.88 10.26
C GLY A 402 0.98 -10.81 9.42
N VAL A 403 0.39 -10.32 8.32
CA VAL A 403 -0.52 -11.08 7.44
C VAL A 403 0.09 -11.32 6.05
N CYS A 404 0.57 -10.27 5.39
CA CYS A 404 1.11 -10.35 4.04
C CYS A 404 2.55 -10.89 4.01
N ASP A 405 2.86 -11.76 3.05
CA ASP A 405 4.24 -12.20 2.74
C ASP A 405 4.98 -11.15 1.92
N ALA A 406 4.26 -10.51 1.01
CA ALA A 406 4.68 -9.39 0.20
C ALA A 406 3.58 -8.33 0.16
N CYS A 407 3.95 -7.06 -0.02
CA CYS A 407 2.96 -5.99 -0.11
C CYS A 407 3.42 -4.92 -1.10
N ARG A 408 2.50 -4.47 -1.96
CA ARG A 408 2.66 -3.26 -2.74
C ARG A 408 2.90 -2.07 -1.80
N ILE A 409 3.82 -1.21 -2.14
CA ILE A 409 4.21 -0.06 -1.30
C ILE A 409 3.97 1.29 -1.96
N SER A 410 3.42 1.31 -3.18
CA SER A 410 3.11 2.53 -3.95
C SER A 410 1.85 2.36 -4.79
N CYS A 411 1.34 3.48 -5.34
CA CYS A 411 0.46 3.44 -6.51
C CYS A 411 1.14 2.72 -7.67
N ASP A 412 0.33 2.29 -8.64
CA ASP A 412 0.81 1.74 -9.89
C ASP A 412 1.77 2.69 -10.59
N VAL A 413 2.83 2.12 -11.18
CA VAL A 413 3.60 2.83 -12.20
C VAL A 413 2.70 3.04 -13.42
N ASP A 414 2.85 4.19 -14.07
CA ASP A 414 2.15 4.47 -15.34
C ASP A 414 3.09 4.13 -16.51
N LEU A 415 2.53 3.94 -17.70
CA LEU A 415 3.30 3.81 -18.95
C LEU A 415 3.96 5.14 -19.37
N ILE A 416 3.69 6.20 -18.66
CA ILE A 416 4.31 7.53 -18.78
C ILE A 416 5.00 7.86 -17.47
N TYR A 417 6.29 8.15 -17.48
CA TYR A 417 7.10 8.35 -16.27
C TYR A 417 6.45 9.31 -15.24
N LYS A 418 5.88 10.42 -15.71
CA LYS A 418 5.21 11.40 -14.85
C LYS A 418 3.73 11.08 -14.58
N GLY A 419 3.24 10.00 -15.15
CA GLY A 419 1.83 9.66 -15.17
C GLY A 419 1.00 10.49 -16.15
N GLN A 420 -0.31 10.25 -16.14
CA GLN A 420 -1.29 10.95 -16.95
C GLN A 420 -1.38 12.44 -16.54
N PHE A 421 -2.15 13.24 -17.30
CA PHE A 421 -2.24 14.68 -17.06
C PHE A 421 -2.59 15.04 -15.62
N TYR A 422 -3.57 14.38 -15.02
CA TYR A 422 -3.97 14.61 -13.63
C TYR A 422 -2.87 14.25 -12.62
N SER A 423 -2.08 13.18 -12.86
CA SER A 423 -0.96 12.80 -12.02
C SER A 423 0.19 13.81 -12.05
N ARG A 424 0.33 14.57 -13.16
CA ARG A 424 1.36 15.60 -13.31
C ARG A 424 1.13 16.80 -12.39
N MET A 425 -0.11 17.07 -12.01
CA MET A 425 -0.46 18.22 -11.18
C MET A 425 -0.02 18.05 -9.72
N GLN A 426 0.34 16.85 -9.27
CA GLN A 426 0.78 16.53 -7.90
C GLN A 426 -0.14 17.07 -6.79
N VAL A 427 -1.43 17.09 -7.05
CA VAL A 427 -2.42 17.67 -6.13
C VAL A 427 -3.03 16.64 -5.17
N SER A 428 -2.60 15.39 -5.23
CA SER A 428 -3.08 14.29 -4.39
C SER A 428 -1.92 13.44 -3.88
N ASN A 429 -2.15 12.71 -2.79
CA ASN A 429 -1.21 11.73 -2.23
C ASN A 429 -1.31 10.34 -2.90
N GLU A 430 -2.27 10.12 -3.79
CA GLU A 430 -2.44 8.85 -4.53
C GLU A 430 -2.42 9.14 -6.03
N MET A 431 -1.23 9.09 -6.62
CA MET A 431 -0.99 9.44 -8.03
C MET A 431 -0.23 8.34 -8.74
N LEU A 432 -0.87 7.76 -9.77
CA LEU A 432 -0.26 6.75 -10.63
C LEU A 432 0.91 7.37 -11.40
N SER A 433 2.11 6.95 -11.11
CA SER A 433 3.33 7.35 -11.82
C SER A 433 4.56 6.64 -11.29
N ALA A 434 5.59 6.48 -12.13
CA ALA A 434 6.90 6.01 -11.68
C ALA A 434 7.53 6.92 -10.60
N ARG A 435 7.21 8.23 -10.62
CA ARG A 435 7.65 9.16 -9.55
C ARG A 435 7.13 8.75 -8.18
N SER A 436 5.83 8.43 -8.09
CA SER A 436 5.20 7.97 -6.85
C SER A 436 5.77 6.64 -6.40
N ALA A 437 5.98 5.70 -7.33
CA ALA A 437 6.58 4.40 -7.06
C ALA A 437 8.00 4.55 -6.52
N ILE A 438 8.87 5.32 -7.17
CA ILE A 438 10.24 5.59 -6.73
C ILE A 438 10.25 6.27 -5.35
N ASN A 439 9.42 7.30 -5.15
CA ASN A 439 9.31 7.98 -3.85
C ASN A 439 8.96 7.00 -2.72
N ASN A 440 7.90 6.23 -2.90
CA ASN A 440 7.43 5.31 -1.88
C ASN A 440 8.41 4.16 -1.64
N SER A 441 9.05 3.64 -2.69
CA SER A 441 10.10 2.62 -2.56
C SER A 441 11.21 3.10 -1.61
N ILE A 442 11.63 4.35 -1.74
CA ILE A 442 12.65 4.95 -0.90
C ILE A 442 12.16 5.19 0.53
N PHE A 443 11.00 5.81 0.69
CA PHE A 443 10.51 6.23 2.01
C PHE A 443 9.78 5.12 2.77
N ARG A 444 9.46 3.99 2.12
CA ARG A 444 8.97 2.74 2.74
C ARG A 444 10.01 1.61 2.72
N ARG A 445 11.29 1.90 2.41
CA ARG A 445 12.37 0.89 2.38
C ARG A 445 12.54 0.09 3.66
N HIS A 446 12.21 0.69 4.80
CA HIS A 446 12.30 0.05 6.12
C HIS A 446 11.33 -1.12 6.30
N LEU A 447 10.28 -1.22 5.50
CA LEU A 447 9.34 -2.35 5.52
C LEU A 447 9.95 -3.60 4.89
N ASN A 448 10.87 -3.42 3.91
CA ASN A 448 11.46 -4.54 3.17
C ASN A 448 12.28 -5.46 4.08
N GLY A 449 11.86 -6.73 4.15
CA GLY A 449 12.50 -7.74 5.00
C GLY A 449 12.17 -7.65 6.49
N ARG A 450 11.55 -6.54 6.96
CA ARG A 450 11.07 -6.38 8.33
C ARG A 450 9.59 -6.73 8.48
N ALA A 451 8.75 -6.14 7.66
CA ALA A 451 7.31 -6.41 7.64
C ALA A 451 6.94 -7.49 6.61
N TRP A 452 7.43 -7.35 5.41
CA TRP A 452 7.18 -8.19 4.24
C TRP A 452 8.24 -8.02 3.17
N MET A 453 8.12 -8.70 2.03
CA MET A 453 8.84 -8.37 0.80
C MET A 453 8.17 -7.15 0.17
N ASN A 454 8.88 -6.01 0.08
CA ASN A 454 8.34 -4.84 -0.60
C ASN A 454 8.12 -5.13 -2.09
N ASP A 455 6.91 -4.83 -2.58
CA ASP A 455 6.60 -4.77 -3.99
C ASP A 455 6.59 -3.29 -4.44
N PRO A 456 7.66 -2.80 -5.07
CA PRO A 456 7.73 -1.43 -5.60
C PRO A 456 6.98 -1.25 -6.92
N ASP A 457 6.25 -2.27 -7.37
CA ASP A 457 5.70 -2.44 -8.70
C ASP A 457 6.75 -2.82 -9.77
N VAL A 458 6.34 -2.90 -11.02
CA VAL A 458 7.21 -3.33 -12.12
C VAL A 458 8.26 -2.29 -12.51
N PHE A 459 9.31 -2.74 -13.16
CA PHE A 459 10.17 -1.90 -13.98
C PHE A 459 10.10 -2.33 -15.44
N PHE A 460 10.46 -1.45 -16.35
CA PHE A 460 10.32 -1.66 -17.79
C PHE A 460 11.67 -1.62 -18.48
N LEU A 461 11.87 -2.50 -19.47
CA LEU A 461 13.03 -2.47 -20.36
C LEU A 461 12.63 -2.43 -21.83
N ARG A 462 11.36 -2.72 -22.16
CA ARG A 462 10.82 -2.66 -23.52
C ARG A 462 10.90 -1.26 -24.13
N LYS A 463 10.84 -1.17 -25.46
CA LYS A 463 10.87 0.09 -26.21
C LYS A 463 9.49 0.59 -26.59
N ASP A 464 8.58 -0.34 -26.83
CA ASP A 464 7.24 -0.06 -27.31
C ASP A 464 6.24 0.06 -26.15
N ASN A 465 5.06 0.63 -26.41
CA ASN A 465 4.00 0.86 -25.43
C ASN A 465 4.52 1.49 -24.12
N LEU A 466 5.45 2.44 -24.21
CA LEU A 466 6.09 3.06 -23.05
C LEU A 466 6.65 4.46 -23.39
N ARG A 467 6.46 5.43 -22.51
CA ARG A 467 7.02 6.78 -22.61
C ARG A 467 8.05 7.05 -21.52
N PHE A 468 9.12 6.26 -21.53
CA PHE A 468 10.27 6.40 -20.64
C PHE A 468 11.54 6.59 -21.46
N SER A 469 12.45 7.43 -20.98
CA SER A 469 13.84 7.42 -21.47
C SER A 469 14.59 6.21 -20.91
N ASP A 470 15.70 5.83 -21.52
CA ASP A 470 16.58 4.76 -21.01
C ASP A 470 17.07 5.04 -19.59
N GLU A 471 17.32 6.32 -19.27
CA GLU A 471 17.73 6.75 -17.95
C GLU A 471 16.63 6.55 -16.90
N GLN A 472 15.38 6.87 -17.26
CA GLN A 472 14.19 6.66 -16.42
C GLN A 472 13.94 5.17 -16.14
N LYS A 473 14.08 4.32 -17.19
CA LYS A 473 13.98 2.86 -17.04
C LYS A 473 15.06 2.33 -16.09
N TYR A 474 16.31 2.79 -16.28
CA TYR A 474 17.43 2.40 -15.41
C TYR A 474 17.21 2.86 -13.97
N LEU A 475 16.76 4.10 -13.75
CA LEU A 475 16.48 4.63 -12.41
C LEU A 475 15.41 3.79 -11.71
N LEU A 476 14.27 3.51 -12.39
CA LEU A 476 13.18 2.71 -11.83
C LEU A 476 13.66 1.30 -11.44
N GLY A 477 14.28 0.56 -12.37
CA GLY A 477 14.80 -0.79 -12.07
C GLY A 477 15.88 -0.80 -10.99
N ARG A 478 16.72 0.24 -10.92
CA ARG A 478 17.76 0.37 -9.88
C ARG A 478 17.15 0.61 -8.49
N ILE A 479 16.15 1.48 -8.38
CA ILE A 479 15.49 1.76 -7.09
C ILE A 479 14.65 0.55 -6.66
N ASN A 480 13.93 -0.10 -7.59
CA ASN A 480 13.19 -1.33 -7.27
C ASN A 480 14.12 -2.41 -6.70
N ASN A 481 15.26 -2.66 -7.37
CA ASN A 481 16.24 -3.64 -6.88
C ASN A 481 16.87 -3.25 -5.54
N LEU A 482 17.03 -1.95 -5.26
CA LEU A 482 17.63 -1.47 -4.01
C LEU A 482 16.64 -1.56 -2.83
N CYS A 483 15.35 -1.21 -3.05
CA CYS A 483 14.35 -1.00 -2.00
C CYS A 483 13.31 -2.12 -1.88
N GLY A 484 13.18 -3.00 -2.89
CA GLY A 484 12.18 -4.05 -2.94
C GLY A 484 12.79 -5.44 -3.02
N ASN A 485 12.00 -6.44 -2.63
CA ASN A 485 12.32 -7.86 -2.80
C ASN A 485 11.37 -8.56 -3.80
N VAL A 486 10.32 -7.87 -4.25
CA VAL A 486 9.53 -8.26 -5.42
C VAL A 486 10.04 -7.46 -6.61
N LEU A 487 10.56 -8.15 -7.62
CA LEU A 487 11.24 -7.58 -8.79
C LEU A 487 10.55 -8.10 -10.06
N PHE A 488 9.52 -7.41 -10.49
CA PHE A 488 8.71 -7.82 -11.62
C PHE A 488 8.92 -6.95 -12.85
N ILE A 489 8.76 -7.58 -14.03
CA ILE A 489 8.56 -6.92 -15.32
C ILE A 489 7.17 -7.25 -15.84
N SER A 490 6.72 -6.46 -16.80
CA SER A 490 5.48 -6.70 -17.56
C SER A 490 5.77 -6.61 -19.06
N ASP A 491 6.94 -7.02 -19.47
CA ASP A 491 7.46 -6.92 -20.82
C ASP A 491 7.50 -8.30 -21.47
N ASN A 492 7.23 -8.39 -22.79
CA ASN A 492 7.64 -9.56 -23.56
C ASN A 492 9.17 -9.57 -23.70
N ALA A 493 9.85 -10.45 -22.97
CA ALA A 493 11.31 -10.48 -22.95
C ALA A 493 11.94 -10.95 -24.27
N ALA A 494 11.17 -11.51 -25.22
CA ALA A 494 11.63 -11.83 -26.56
C ALA A 494 12.01 -10.57 -27.37
N ASP A 495 11.43 -9.42 -27.04
CA ASP A 495 11.67 -8.15 -27.73
C ASP A 495 12.93 -7.43 -27.22
N TYR A 496 13.66 -8.03 -26.28
CA TYR A 496 14.83 -7.41 -25.66
C TYR A 496 16.05 -7.46 -26.58
N ASP A 497 16.67 -6.29 -26.76
CA ASP A 497 18.02 -6.26 -27.29
C ASP A 497 19.05 -6.73 -26.24
N LYS A 498 20.31 -6.89 -26.66
CA LYS A 498 21.42 -7.34 -25.81
C LYS A 498 21.61 -6.45 -24.56
N LYS A 499 21.32 -5.14 -24.66
CA LYS A 499 21.43 -4.18 -23.55
C LYS A 499 20.32 -4.40 -22.54
N ALA A 500 19.07 -4.53 -22.98
CA ALA A 500 17.92 -4.80 -22.13
C ALA A 500 18.05 -6.14 -21.40
N GLY A 501 18.48 -7.20 -22.11
CA GLY A 501 18.71 -8.51 -21.48
C GLY A 501 19.79 -8.49 -20.39
N LYS A 502 20.89 -7.72 -20.58
CA LYS A 502 21.88 -7.53 -19.53
C LYS A 502 21.34 -6.77 -18.31
N LEU A 503 20.48 -5.77 -18.54
CA LEU A 503 19.85 -5.02 -17.47
C LEU A 503 18.83 -5.88 -16.71
N LEU A 504 18.07 -6.73 -17.40
CA LEU A 504 17.15 -7.68 -16.75
C LEU A 504 17.90 -8.58 -15.77
N LYS A 505 18.97 -9.26 -16.22
CA LYS A 505 19.80 -10.11 -15.35
C LYS A 505 20.33 -9.32 -14.15
N LYS A 506 20.79 -8.09 -14.35
CA LYS A 506 21.28 -7.21 -13.29
C LYS A 506 20.19 -6.86 -12.28
N PHE A 507 18.99 -6.52 -12.73
CA PHE A 507 17.92 -6.06 -11.83
C PHE A 507 17.19 -7.22 -11.16
N PHE A 508 17.11 -8.39 -11.77
CA PHE A 508 16.55 -9.59 -11.14
C PHE A 508 17.50 -10.21 -10.10
N THR A 509 18.80 -9.96 -10.20
CA THR A 509 19.74 -10.32 -9.14
C THR A 509 19.66 -9.30 -8.02
N LYS A 510 19.00 -9.65 -6.90
CA LYS A 510 18.85 -8.76 -5.75
C LYS A 510 20.21 -8.28 -5.26
N THR A 511 20.35 -6.97 -5.09
CA THR A 511 21.57 -6.38 -4.53
C THR A 511 21.65 -6.60 -3.03
N ASP A 512 22.84 -6.79 -2.53
CA ASP A 512 23.21 -6.83 -1.11
C ASP A 512 23.56 -5.45 -0.53
N GLU A 513 23.42 -4.40 -1.35
CA GLU A 513 23.64 -3.02 -0.88
C GLU A 513 22.65 -2.64 0.22
N LYS A 514 23.17 -2.10 1.32
CA LYS A 514 22.38 -1.54 2.42
C LYS A 514 22.26 -0.03 2.26
N ILE A 515 21.05 0.51 2.28
CA ILE A 515 20.82 1.95 2.27
C ILE A 515 21.16 2.52 3.64
N ILE A 516 22.09 3.49 3.69
CA ILE A 516 22.49 4.19 4.91
C ILE A 516 21.60 5.40 5.14
N SER A 517 21.36 6.19 4.08
CA SER A 517 20.52 7.37 4.15
C SER A 517 19.80 7.61 2.83
N ALA A 518 18.62 8.20 2.91
CA ALA A 518 17.89 8.65 1.74
C ALA A 518 17.07 9.89 2.13
N GLU A 519 17.22 10.96 1.37
CA GLU A 519 16.56 12.22 1.68
C GLU A 519 16.39 13.12 0.46
N TYR A 520 15.41 13.99 0.54
CA TYR A 520 15.32 15.15 -0.34
C TYR A 520 16.40 16.16 0.04
N ILE A 521 17.35 16.41 -0.88
CA ILE A 521 18.37 17.46 -0.72
C ILE A 521 17.96 18.77 -1.40
N HIS A 522 16.89 18.73 -2.19
CA HIS A 522 16.20 19.85 -2.81
C HIS A 522 14.77 19.43 -3.15
N LYS A 523 13.88 20.34 -3.52
CA LYS A 523 12.45 20.12 -3.78
C LYS A 523 12.14 18.81 -4.54
N ASP A 524 12.88 18.52 -5.62
CA ASP A 524 12.64 17.33 -6.46
C ASP A 524 13.90 16.45 -6.58
N VAL A 525 14.94 16.71 -5.78
CA VAL A 525 16.20 15.98 -5.85
C VAL A 525 16.38 15.11 -4.63
N ILE A 526 16.48 13.81 -4.89
CA ILE A 526 16.73 12.81 -3.85
C ILE A 526 18.17 12.32 -3.95
N LYS A 527 18.81 12.17 -2.80
CA LYS A 527 20.10 11.51 -2.64
C LYS A 527 19.91 10.24 -1.81
N VAL A 528 20.28 9.11 -2.37
CA VAL A 528 20.33 7.82 -1.67
C VAL A 528 21.78 7.42 -1.52
N VAL A 529 22.19 7.13 -0.29
CA VAL A 529 23.53 6.64 0.04
C VAL A 529 23.40 5.19 0.49
N SER A 530 24.20 4.31 -0.09
CA SER A 530 24.28 2.89 0.24
C SER A 530 25.69 2.44 0.53
N MET A 531 25.82 1.29 1.18
CA MET A 531 27.08 0.59 1.46
C MET A 531 27.06 -0.78 0.79
N LYS A 532 28.13 -1.12 0.08
CA LYS A 532 28.39 -2.45 -0.46
C LYS A 532 29.88 -2.79 -0.31
N ASP A 533 30.20 -3.96 0.27
CA ASP A 533 31.58 -4.43 0.48
C ASP A 533 32.46 -3.37 1.15
N GLY A 534 31.94 -2.68 2.19
CA GLY A 534 32.64 -1.60 2.90
C GLY A 534 32.79 -0.30 2.11
N LYS A 535 32.31 -0.23 0.86
CA LYS A 535 32.41 0.95 0.00
C LYS A 535 31.09 1.73 -0.02
N ARG A 536 31.19 3.02 0.29
CA ARG A 536 30.06 3.96 0.21
C ARG A 536 29.77 4.32 -1.25
N LYS A 537 28.50 4.20 -1.64
CA LYS A 537 27.98 4.59 -2.95
C LYS A 537 26.88 5.60 -2.76
N ALA A 538 26.68 6.47 -3.74
CA ALA A 538 25.58 7.41 -3.75
C ALA A 538 24.96 7.48 -5.14
N ILE A 539 23.63 7.59 -5.17
CA ILE A 539 22.86 7.95 -6.36
C ILE A 539 22.07 9.21 -6.04
N THR A 540 22.26 10.24 -6.87
CA THR A 540 21.52 11.50 -6.78
C THR A 540 20.72 11.66 -8.05
N PHE A 541 19.44 11.97 -7.95
CA PHE A 541 18.57 12.09 -9.11
C PHE A 541 17.44 13.10 -8.89
N ASN A 542 16.95 13.66 -9.99
CA ASN A 542 15.72 14.47 -9.98
C ASN A 542 14.51 13.55 -10.16
N LEU A 543 13.67 13.47 -9.16
CA LEU A 543 12.48 12.62 -9.15
C LEU A 543 11.46 13.03 -10.21
N GLU A 544 11.29 14.34 -10.42
CA GLU A 544 10.31 14.88 -11.39
C GLU A 544 10.70 14.57 -12.85
N LYS A 545 11.99 14.56 -13.16
CA LYS A 545 12.51 14.35 -14.50
C LYS A 545 12.99 12.91 -14.74
N GLY A 546 13.29 12.15 -13.68
CA GLY A 546 13.90 10.83 -13.75
C GLY A 546 15.32 10.85 -14.29
N CYS A 547 16.07 11.95 -14.06
CA CYS A 547 17.46 12.05 -14.47
C CYS A 547 18.41 11.85 -13.30
N ILE A 548 19.49 11.11 -13.55
CA ILE A 548 20.53 10.79 -12.57
C ILE A 548 21.67 11.80 -12.71
N TYR A 549 22.16 12.28 -11.57
CA TYR A 549 23.31 13.17 -11.53
C TYR A 549 24.55 12.40 -11.08
N PHE A 550 25.60 12.51 -11.86
CA PHE A 550 26.92 12.05 -11.49
C PHE A 550 27.62 13.22 -10.80
N ASP A 551 28.03 13.05 -9.55
CA ASP A 551 28.62 14.09 -8.70
C ASP A 551 27.65 15.24 -8.31
N GLU A 552 28.21 16.41 -7.93
CA GLU A 552 27.44 17.62 -7.60
C GLU A 552 26.94 18.42 -8.82
N SER A 553 27.03 17.86 -10.02
CA SER A 553 26.58 18.49 -11.27
C SER A 553 25.09 18.82 -11.30
N TRP A 554 24.27 18.21 -10.39
CA TRP A 554 22.88 18.56 -10.20
C TRP A 554 22.68 20.06 -9.94
N LYS A 555 23.66 20.75 -9.31
CA LYS A 555 23.63 22.20 -9.07
C LYS A 555 23.70 23.01 -10.37
N LYS A 556 24.33 22.49 -11.41
CA LYS A 556 24.48 23.13 -12.73
C LYS A 556 23.29 22.85 -13.67
N HIS A 557 22.60 21.71 -13.53
CA HIS A 557 21.56 21.26 -14.46
C HIS A 557 20.15 21.82 -14.20
N PHE A 558 19.96 22.66 -13.18
CA PHE A 558 18.70 23.38 -13.01
C PHE A 558 18.34 24.29 -14.21
N LYS A 559 19.32 24.65 -15.05
CA LYS A 559 19.12 25.56 -16.18
C LYS A 559 18.77 24.88 -17.51
N ASN A 560 19.11 23.57 -17.73
CA ASN A 560 18.79 22.86 -18.97
C ASN A 560 18.61 21.36 -18.76
N PRO A 561 17.37 20.82 -18.74
CA PRO A 561 17.12 19.40 -18.66
C PRO A 561 17.20 18.73 -20.04
N THR A 562 18.06 17.73 -20.19
CA THR A 562 18.33 17.02 -21.46
C THR A 562 17.58 15.70 -21.66
N THR A 563 16.70 15.29 -20.76
CA THR A 563 15.93 14.04 -20.95
C THR A 563 14.77 14.23 -21.92
N LYS A 564 14.92 13.71 -23.16
CA LYS A 564 13.81 13.58 -24.10
C LYS A 564 12.94 12.39 -23.66
N ALA A 565 11.65 12.62 -23.43
CA ALA A 565 10.68 11.55 -23.23
C ALA A 565 10.63 10.63 -24.48
N GLY A 566 10.46 9.33 -24.28
CA GLY A 566 10.22 8.40 -25.37
C GLY A 566 8.97 8.81 -26.17
N LYS A 567 9.02 8.66 -27.50
CA LYS A 567 7.94 9.07 -28.42
C LYS A 567 6.91 7.97 -28.70
N GLY A 568 6.91 6.85 -27.97
CA GLY A 568 5.98 5.74 -28.17
C GLY A 568 4.51 6.13 -27.98
N LYS A 569 3.60 5.54 -28.76
CA LYS A 569 2.17 5.54 -28.44
C LYS A 569 1.96 4.61 -27.25
N VAL A 570 1.14 5.00 -26.28
CA VAL A 570 0.71 4.16 -25.17
C VAL A 570 -0.78 3.90 -25.31
N HIS A 571 -1.19 2.65 -25.02
CA HIS A 571 -2.60 2.33 -24.89
C HIS A 571 -3.08 2.90 -23.55
N PRO A 572 -4.21 3.63 -23.52
CA PRO A 572 -4.77 4.09 -22.26
C PRO A 572 -5.21 2.88 -21.43
N ALA A 573 -4.92 2.92 -20.11
CA ALA A 573 -5.62 2.06 -19.17
C ALA A 573 -7.10 2.47 -19.18
N ILE A 574 -8.00 1.51 -19.36
CA ILE A 574 -9.46 1.72 -19.37
C ILE A 574 -9.96 1.99 -17.96
#